data_5f998be1ca4d38f164d1d5324c2c9ff9
#
_entry.id   5f998be1ca4d38f164d1d5324c2c9ff9
#
_cell.length_a   1.000
_cell.length_b   1.000
_cell.length_c   1.000
_cell.angle_alpha   90.00
_cell.angle_beta   90.00
_cell.angle_gamma   90.00
#
_symmetry.space_group_name_H-M   'P 1'
#
loop_
_entity.id
_entity.type
_entity.pdbx_description
1 polymer ?
#
loop_
_entity_poly.entity_id
_entity_poly.type
_entity_poly.pdbx_seq_one_letter_code
_entity_poly.pdbx_strand_id
1 'polypeptide(L)'
;MKKPIRGLASRVSLSPSLRPPFINRRYPWRDRRRMLEALGPDLAAEVRWTESPRPPTATGGEMASIFESTPNVHKGLDYLPVYESALAAFRDRPIRMLEIGVDRGGSLQMWRRYLCPESVIVGIDINPKTRQFDNPSQHLHVRIGAQQDTAFLQSVLDEFGPFDVILDDGSHMTSHMVDTFRYLFPNGLASGGVYIVEDIGTNYQKPWRDSPMTFVEFTKWIIDAMQARCQGDNWRQLDLGYQSNPHLQDFTVPLVTTLIEKVEFYDSIAVFHRAEGRREVPRTIYR
;
A
#
# COMPACT_ATOMS: atom_id res chain seq x y z
N MET A 1 -18.54 22.96 30.23
CA MET A 1 -17.77 23.58 29.14
C MET A 1 -16.36 23.04 29.18
N LYS A 2 -16.02 22.06 28.30
CA LYS A 2 -14.67 21.47 28.18
C LYS A 2 -14.00 22.07 26.94
N LYS A 3 -12.84 22.69 27.13
CA LYS A 3 -12.01 23.26 26.05
C LYS A 3 -11.42 22.17 25.21
N PRO A 4 -11.30 22.33 23.86
CA PRO A 4 -10.64 21.35 23.02
C PRO A 4 -9.11 21.43 23.21
N ILE A 5 -8.50 20.26 23.32
CA ILE A 5 -7.04 20.10 23.35
C ILE A 5 -6.52 20.37 21.92
N ARG A 6 -5.77 21.44 21.75
CA ARG A 6 -5.02 21.72 20.52
C ARG A 6 -3.80 20.78 20.48
N GLY A 7 -3.86 19.74 19.65
CA GLY A 7 -2.70 18.93 19.33
C GLY A 7 -1.68 19.71 18.51
N LEU A 8 -0.43 19.70 18.92
CA LEU A 8 0.70 20.23 18.17
C LEU A 8 0.91 19.32 16.93
N ALA A 9 0.48 19.81 15.77
CA ALA A 9 0.95 19.25 14.50
C ALA A 9 2.40 19.73 14.30
N SER A 10 3.37 18.84 14.47
CA SER A 10 4.75 19.08 14.07
C SER A 10 4.76 19.23 12.54
N ARG A 11 4.94 20.46 12.07
CA ARG A 11 5.19 20.76 10.66
C ARG A 11 6.58 20.23 10.31
N VAL A 12 6.68 19.07 9.71
CA VAL A 12 7.89 18.66 9.00
C VAL A 12 8.00 19.58 7.78
N SER A 13 8.89 20.56 7.88
CA SER A 13 9.25 21.43 6.76
C SER A 13 10.09 20.64 5.78
N LEU A 14 9.47 20.13 4.72
CA LEU A 14 10.21 19.60 3.57
C LEU A 14 11.04 20.72 2.96
N SER A 15 12.34 20.45 2.76
CA SER A 15 13.25 21.36 2.07
C SER A 15 12.66 21.84 0.74
N PRO A 16 12.80 23.14 0.37
CA PRO A 16 12.26 23.67 -0.89
C PRO A 16 12.74 22.95 -2.15
N SER A 17 13.88 22.25 -2.08
CA SER A 17 14.46 21.48 -3.18
C SER A 17 13.73 20.16 -3.50
N LEU A 18 12.82 19.70 -2.63
CA LEU A 18 12.02 18.47 -2.81
C LEU A 18 10.58 18.73 -3.27
N ARG A 19 10.25 19.96 -3.64
CA ARG A 19 8.94 20.25 -4.24
C ARG A 19 8.98 19.82 -5.71
N PRO A 20 8.23 18.78 -6.11
CA PRO A 20 8.12 18.45 -7.52
C PRO A 20 7.54 19.66 -8.28
N PRO A 21 8.06 19.95 -9.50
CA PRO A 21 7.73 21.19 -10.24
C PRO A 21 6.25 21.30 -10.66
N PHE A 22 5.42 20.27 -10.44
CA PHE A 22 4.03 20.22 -10.88
C PHE A 22 3.05 19.79 -9.80
N ILE A 23 3.12 20.36 -8.60
CA ILE A 23 1.98 20.23 -7.69
C ILE A 23 0.89 21.17 -8.19
N ASN A 24 0.05 20.67 -9.10
CA ASN A 24 -1.21 21.30 -9.36
C ASN A 24 -2.05 21.12 -8.07
N ARG A 25 -2.27 22.20 -7.31
CA ARG A 25 -3.01 22.22 -6.03
C ARG A 25 -4.48 21.78 -6.17
N ARG A 26 -4.88 21.38 -7.36
CA ARG A 26 -6.23 20.90 -7.68
C ARG A 26 -6.17 19.38 -7.82
N TYR A 27 -7.02 18.69 -7.07
CA TYR A 27 -7.20 17.25 -7.20
C TYR A 27 -7.62 16.91 -8.65
N PRO A 28 -7.08 15.83 -9.26
CA PRO A 28 -7.42 15.46 -10.64
C PRO A 28 -8.92 15.32 -10.89
N TRP A 29 -9.68 14.78 -9.93
CA TRP A 29 -11.12 14.64 -10.04
C TRP A 29 -11.89 15.98 -10.04
N ARG A 30 -11.30 17.08 -9.58
CA ARG A 30 -11.87 18.43 -9.71
C ARG A 30 -11.71 19.00 -11.11
N ASP A 31 -10.84 18.44 -11.89
CA ASP A 31 -10.69 18.75 -13.32
C ASP A 31 -11.33 17.65 -14.16
N ARG A 32 -12.61 17.35 -13.87
CA ARG A 32 -13.42 16.36 -14.60
C ARG A 32 -13.31 16.57 -16.11
N ARG A 33 -13.27 17.81 -16.55
CA ARG A 33 -13.15 18.14 -17.97
C ARG A 33 -11.87 17.58 -18.57
N ARG A 34 -10.71 17.84 -17.98
CA ARG A 34 -9.42 17.31 -18.48
C ARG A 34 -9.35 15.80 -18.44
N MET A 35 -9.92 15.19 -17.39
CA MET A 35 -9.99 13.75 -17.31
C MET A 35 -10.81 13.18 -18.47
N LEU A 36 -12.00 13.73 -18.73
CA LEU A 36 -12.87 13.28 -19.82
C LEU A 36 -12.23 13.53 -21.18
N GLU A 37 -11.56 14.68 -21.38
CA GLU A 37 -10.78 14.99 -22.58
C GLU A 37 -9.65 13.97 -22.80
N ALA A 38 -8.93 13.60 -21.74
CA ALA A 38 -7.84 12.62 -21.83
C ALA A 38 -8.33 11.18 -22.08
N LEU A 39 -9.49 10.80 -21.54
CA LEU A 39 -10.12 9.50 -21.78
C LEU A 39 -10.68 9.38 -23.21
N GLY A 40 -11.05 10.50 -23.83
CA GLY A 40 -11.71 10.49 -25.13
C GLY A 40 -13.17 10.03 -25.07
N PRO A 41 -13.92 10.18 -26.17
CA PRO A 41 -15.38 10.01 -26.17
C PRO A 41 -15.84 8.61 -25.77
N ASP A 42 -15.10 7.58 -26.17
CA ASP A 42 -15.52 6.19 -25.94
C ASP A 42 -15.35 5.77 -24.48
N LEU A 43 -14.20 6.12 -23.86
CA LEU A 43 -13.94 5.79 -22.44
C LEU A 43 -14.64 6.77 -21.49
N ALA A 44 -14.97 7.97 -21.94
CA ALA A 44 -15.68 8.97 -21.16
C ALA A 44 -17.22 8.87 -21.28
N ALA A 45 -17.74 7.90 -22.03
CA ALA A 45 -19.18 7.68 -22.19
C ALA A 45 -19.83 7.42 -20.81
N GLU A 46 -20.88 8.19 -20.50
CA GLU A 46 -21.56 8.03 -19.21
C GLU A 46 -22.43 6.78 -19.19
N VAL A 47 -22.20 5.91 -18.22
CA VAL A 47 -22.97 4.71 -17.98
C VAL A 47 -23.71 4.86 -16.66
N ARG A 48 -24.97 4.43 -16.61
CA ARG A 48 -25.70 4.38 -15.34
C ARG A 48 -25.21 3.21 -14.51
N TRP A 49 -24.54 3.51 -13.41
CA TRP A 49 -24.13 2.53 -12.42
C TRP A 49 -25.18 2.45 -11.32
N THR A 50 -25.81 1.29 -11.14
CA THR A 50 -26.83 1.07 -10.11
C THR A 50 -26.38 -0.08 -9.22
N GLU A 51 -26.59 0.08 -7.91
CA GLU A 51 -26.39 -1.01 -6.96
C GLU A 51 -27.38 -2.16 -7.26
N SER A 52 -26.89 -3.38 -7.07
CA SER A 52 -27.74 -4.56 -7.15
C SER A 52 -28.69 -4.57 -5.95
N PRO A 53 -29.99 -4.83 -6.14
CA PRO A 53 -30.92 -5.00 -5.04
C PRO A 53 -30.69 -6.31 -4.25
N ARG A 54 -29.81 -7.19 -4.72
CA ARG A 54 -29.46 -8.43 -4.01
C ARG A 54 -28.40 -8.14 -2.96
N PRO A 55 -28.48 -8.78 -1.77
CA PRO A 55 -27.39 -8.72 -0.82
C PRO A 55 -26.09 -9.14 -1.51
N PRO A 56 -24.99 -8.42 -1.29
CA PRO A 56 -23.71 -8.84 -1.81
C PRO A 56 -23.34 -10.18 -1.17
N THR A 57 -22.88 -11.11 -1.99
CA THR A 57 -22.35 -12.41 -1.54
C THR A 57 -20.86 -12.44 -1.89
N ALA A 58 -20.04 -12.86 -0.95
CA ALA A 58 -18.63 -13.07 -1.22
C ALA A 58 -18.49 -14.10 -2.36
N THR A 59 -17.78 -13.73 -3.40
CA THR A 59 -17.58 -14.59 -4.57
C THR A 59 -16.25 -15.29 -4.52
N GLY A 60 -16.33 -16.62 -4.51
CA GLY A 60 -15.20 -17.50 -4.83
C GLY A 60 -14.14 -17.65 -3.75
N GLY A 61 -13.46 -18.79 -3.79
CA GLY A 61 -12.24 -19.06 -3.06
C GLY A 61 -12.40 -19.36 -1.58
N GLU A 62 -11.30 -19.75 -0.98
CA GLU A 62 -11.24 -20.07 0.44
C GLU A 62 -11.31 -18.82 1.31
N MET A 63 -10.71 -17.72 0.86
CA MET A 63 -10.77 -16.43 1.56
C MET A 63 -12.22 -15.98 1.79
N ALA A 64 -13.09 -16.13 0.79
CA ALA A 64 -14.50 -15.79 0.91
C ALA A 64 -15.21 -16.68 1.96
N SER A 65 -14.94 -17.98 1.96
CA SER A 65 -15.51 -18.91 2.94
C SER A 65 -15.05 -18.61 4.36
N ILE A 66 -13.78 -18.25 4.53
CA ILE A 66 -13.24 -17.83 5.83
C ILE A 66 -13.86 -16.52 6.28
N PHE A 67 -14.00 -15.55 5.38
CA PHE A 67 -14.64 -14.25 5.65
C PHE A 67 -16.07 -14.44 6.16
N GLU A 68 -16.92 -15.20 5.43
CA GLU A 68 -18.32 -15.43 5.79
C GLU A 68 -18.49 -16.12 7.16
N SER A 69 -17.53 -16.96 7.54
CA SER A 69 -17.57 -17.74 8.80
C SER A 69 -16.77 -17.10 9.93
N THR A 70 -16.15 -15.92 9.72
CA THR A 70 -15.39 -15.21 10.76
C THR A 70 -16.18 -14.01 11.26
N PRO A 71 -16.53 -13.94 12.56
CA PRO A 71 -17.30 -12.84 13.09
C PRO A 71 -16.46 -11.55 13.16
N ASN A 72 -17.13 -10.39 13.14
CA ASN A 72 -16.54 -9.07 13.30
C ASN A 72 -15.51 -8.66 12.24
N VAL A 73 -15.44 -9.34 11.10
CA VAL A 73 -14.64 -8.91 9.97
C VAL A 73 -15.39 -7.83 9.19
N HIS A 74 -14.70 -6.77 8.84
CA HIS A 74 -15.19 -5.70 7.97
C HIS A 74 -14.21 -5.49 6.82
N LYS A 75 -14.54 -5.98 5.63
CA LYS A 75 -13.71 -5.88 4.41
C LYS A 75 -14.62 -5.72 3.18
N GLY A 76 -14.13 -5.02 2.17
CA GLY A 76 -14.77 -5.03 0.86
C GLY A 76 -14.82 -6.44 0.27
N LEU A 77 -15.97 -6.84 -0.27
CA LEU A 77 -16.10 -8.19 -0.85
C LEU A 77 -15.24 -8.39 -2.09
N ASP A 78 -15.04 -7.32 -2.85
CA ASP A 78 -14.14 -7.23 -4.01
C ASP A 78 -12.65 -7.26 -3.65
N TYR A 79 -12.29 -7.05 -2.36
CA TYR A 79 -10.92 -7.21 -1.88
C TYR A 79 -10.53 -8.67 -1.68
N LEU A 80 -11.47 -9.55 -1.39
CA LEU A 80 -11.19 -10.96 -1.05
C LEU A 80 -10.42 -11.70 -2.17
N PRO A 81 -10.79 -11.58 -3.46
CA PRO A 81 -9.99 -12.15 -4.55
C PRO A 81 -8.59 -11.52 -4.68
N VAL A 82 -8.46 -10.23 -4.34
CA VAL A 82 -7.17 -9.54 -4.36
C VAL A 82 -6.25 -10.10 -3.28
N TYR A 83 -6.75 -10.28 -2.06
CA TYR A 83 -5.99 -10.92 -0.98
C TYR A 83 -5.58 -12.34 -1.35
N GLU A 84 -6.51 -13.14 -1.87
CA GLU A 84 -6.23 -14.52 -2.24
C GLU A 84 -5.11 -14.61 -3.28
N SER A 85 -5.15 -13.73 -4.28
CA SER A 85 -4.08 -13.62 -5.30
C SER A 85 -2.76 -13.12 -4.71
N ALA A 86 -2.78 -12.04 -3.95
CA ALA A 86 -1.58 -11.41 -3.41
C ALA A 86 -0.88 -12.28 -2.35
N LEU A 87 -1.64 -13.06 -1.58
CA LEU A 87 -1.14 -13.89 -0.50
C LEU A 87 -0.88 -15.34 -0.89
N ALA A 88 -1.18 -15.75 -2.12
CA ALA A 88 -1.05 -17.14 -2.57
C ALA A 88 0.35 -17.73 -2.31
N ALA A 89 1.41 -16.96 -2.58
CA ALA A 89 2.80 -17.39 -2.38
C ALA A 89 3.24 -17.45 -0.90
N PHE A 90 2.45 -16.88 0.00
CA PHE A 90 2.76 -16.77 1.43
C PHE A 90 1.95 -17.74 2.30
N ARG A 91 0.94 -18.39 1.74
CA ARG A 91 -0.05 -19.16 2.47
C ARG A 91 0.52 -20.41 3.14
N ASP A 92 1.33 -21.18 2.42
CA ASP A 92 1.72 -22.55 2.80
C ASP A 92 3.09 -22.60 3.51
N ARG A 93 3.62 -21.46 3.92
CA ARG A 93 4.87 -21.34 4.68
C ARG A 93 4.72 -20.38 5.86
N PRO A 94 5.49 -20.55 6.93
CA PRO A 94 5.52 -19.57 8.02
C PRO A 94 5.97 -18.20 7.50
N ILE A 95 5.18 -17.18 7.81
CA ILE A 95 5.45 -15.78 7.47
C ILE A 95 5.26 -14.87 8.68
N ARG A 96 5.69 -13.63 8.52
CA ARG A 96 5.35 -12.52 9.41
C ARG A 96 4.45 -11.54 8.66
N MET A 97 3.27 -11.30 9.20
CA MET A 97 2.31 -10.35 8.65
C MET A 97 2.09 -9.21 9.64
N LEU A 98 2.09 -7.98 9.13
CA LEU A 98 1.65 -6.79 9.84
C LEU A 98 0.33 -6.30 9.27
N GLU A 99 -0.69 -6.17 10.11
CA GLU A 99 -1.94 -5.46 9.79
C GLU A 99 -2.00 -4.16 10.57
N ILE A 100 -2.23 -3.07 9.86
CA ILE A 100 -2.45 -1.74 10.42
C ILE A 100 -3.95 -1.51 10.46
N GLY A 101 -4.50 -1.31 11.66
CA GLY A 101 -5.94 -1.30 11.92
C GLY A 101 -6.44 -2.67 12.37
N VAL A 102 -6.83 -2.78 13.64
CA VAL A 102 -7.32 -4.03 14.26
C VAL A 102 -8.83 -3.99 14.48
N ASP A 103 -9.38 -2.80 14.73
CA ASP A 103 -10.81 -2.57 15.02
C ASP A 103 -11.39 -3.61 15.98
N ARG A 104 -12.25 -4.51 15.51
CA ARG A 104 -12.93 -5.56 16.30
C ARG A 104 -12.19 -6.89 16.32
N GLY A 105 -10.99 -6.95 15.75
CA GLY A 105 -10.12 -8.13 15.72
C GLY A 105 -10.56 -9.27 14.80
N GLY A 106 -11.60 -9.06 13.99
CA GLY A 106 -12.12 -10.07 13.09
C GLY A 106 -11.13 -10.42 11.98
N SER A 107 -10.48 -9.42 11.39
CA SER A 107 -9.48 -9.61 10.34
C SER A 107 -8.26 -10.40 10.82
N LEU A 108 -7.77 -10.17 12.05
CA LEU A 108 -6.69 -10.97 12.64
C LEU A 108 -7.06 -12.46 12.71
N GLN A 109 -8.33 -12.77 13.06
CA GLN A 109 -8.82 -14.16 13.09
C GLN A 109 -8.97 -14.73 11.68
N MET A 110 -9.37 -13.91 10.71
CA MET A 110 -9.43 -14.29 9.30
C MET A 110 -8.04 -14.68 8.78
N TRP A 111 -7.03 -13.84 9.02
CA TRP A 111 -5.64 -14.14 8.64
C TRP A 111 -5.10 -15.37 9.35
N ARG A 112 -5.40 -15.55 10.65
CA ARG A 112 -4.98 -16.75 11.40
C ARG A 112 -5.51 -18.04 10.80
N ARG A 113 -6.70 -18.00 10.22
CA ARG A 113 -7.33 -19.18 9.58
C ARG A 113 -6.81 -19.41 8.17
N TYR A 114 -6.41 -18.36 7.48
CA TYR A 114 -5.93 -18.41 6.10
C TYR A 114 -4.45 -18.78 5.99
N LEU A 115 -3.62 -18.25 6.86
CA LEU A 115 -2.19 -18.43 6.83
C LEU A 115 -1.75 -19.69 7.58
N CYS A 116 -0.52 -20.15 7.25
CA CYS A 116 0.12 -21.26 7.94
C CYS A 116 0.08 -21.07 9.48
N PRO A 117 -0.20 -22.11 10.28
CA PRO A 117 -0.34 -22.01 11.74
C PRO A 117 0.84 -21.38 12.46
N GLU A 118 2.07 -21.57 11.95
CA GLU A 118 3.29 -21.03 12.51
C GLU A 118 3.56 -19.57 12.13
N SER A 119 2.73 -18.99 11.26
CA SER A 119 2.86 -17.59 10.87
C SER A 119 2.60 -16.67 12.06
N VAL A 120 3.40 -15.61 12.18
CA VAL A 120 3.22 -14.56 13.17
C VAL A 120 2.40 -13.43 12.57
N ILE A 121 1.30 -13.07 13.20
CA ILE A 121 0.41 -11.99 12.77
C ILE A 121 0.46 -10.89 13.82
N VAL A 122 0.87 -9.71 13.40
CA VAL A 122 0.97 -8.53 14.26
C VAL A 122 -0.07 -7.52 13.79
N GLY A 123 -0.95 -7.09 14.70
CA GLY A 123 -1.87 -5.98 14.49
C GLY A 123 -1.36 -4.73 15.21
N ILE A 124 -1.44 -3.57 14.58
CA ILE A 124 -1.24 -2.29 15.25
C ILE A 124 -2.51 -1.44 15.20
N ASP A 125 -2.80 -0.74 16.28
CA ASP A 125 -3.98 0.12 16.37
C ASP A 125 -3.73 1.28 17.35
N ILE A 126 -4.34 2.43 17.09
CA ILE A 126 -4.28 3.57 18.02
C ILE A 126 -5.24 3.39 19.21
N ASN A 127 -6.27 2.55 19.08
CA ASN A 127 -7.25 2.29 20.12
C ASN A 127 -6.73 1.26 21.14
N PRO A 128 -6.50 1.64 22.41
CA PRO A 128 -5.94 0.71 23.39
C PRO A 128 -6.85 -0.49 23.70
N LYS A 129 -8.14 -0.43 23.36
CA LYS A 129 -9.06 -1.55 23.56
C LYS A 129 -8.74 -2.77 22.68
N THR A 130 -8.05 -2.55 21.55
CA THR A 130 -7.69 -3.64 20.64
C THR A 130 -6.65 -4.58 21.23
N ARG A 131 -5.95 -4.17 22.30
CA ARG A 131 -5.04 -5.06 23.07
C ARG A 131 -5.71 -6.35 23.55
N GLN A 132 -7.02 -6.37 23.72
CA GLN A 132 -7.76 -7.57 24.11
C GLN A 132 -7.64 -8.71 23.08
N PHE A 133 -7.24 -8.42 21.84
CA PHE A 133 -7.06 -9.42 20.79
C PHE A 133 -5.62 -9.96 20.72
N ASP A 134 -4.72 -9.46 21.59
CA ASP A 134 -3.37 -10.02 21.74
C ASP A 134 -3.46 -11.47 22.28
N ASN A 135 -2.98 -12.41 21.50
CA ASN A 135 -3.01 -13.83 21.85
C ASN A 135 -1.74 -14.56 21.38
N PRO A 136 -0.64 -14.43 22.12
CA PRO A 136 0.64 -15.03 21.75
C PRO A 136 0.59 -16.54 21.55
N SER A 137 -0.34 -17.24 22.23
CA SER A 137 -0.49 -18.70 22.07
C SER A 137 -1.00 -19.11 20.66
N GLN A 138 -1.59 -18.16 19.94
CA GLN A 138 -2.01 -18.31 18.54
C GLN A 138 -1.12 -17.51 17.59
N HIS A 139 0.04 -17.04 18.03
CA HIS A 139 0.92 -16.16 17.26
C HIS A 139 0.24 -14.87 16.76
N LEU A 140 -0.76 -14.38 17.52
CA LEU A 140 -1.42 -13.10 17.32
C LEU A 140 -0.88 -12.09 18.31
N HIS A 141 -0.34 -10.99 17.81
CA HIS A 141 0.22 -9.92 18.64
C HIS A 141 -0.44 -8.60 18.33
N VAL A 142 -0.75 -7.79 19.34
CA VAL A 142 -1.32 -6.46 19.14
C VAL A 142 -0.47 -5.42 19.85
N ARG A 143 -0.08 -4.37 19.11
CA ARG A 143 0.68 -3.23 19.64
C ARG A 143 -0.10 -1.94 19.47
N ILE A 144 -0.08 -1.10 20.50
CA ILE A 144 -0.88 0.13 20.54
C ILE A 144 0.01 1.32 20.22
N GLY A 145 -0.32 2.00 19.10
CA GLY A 145 0.38 3.18 18.63
C GLY A 145 -0.19 3.71 17.32
N ALA A 146 0.29 4.87 16.91
CA ALA A 146 -0.17 5.52 15.69
C ALA A 146 0.65 5.07 14.48
N GLN A 147 -0.01 4.74 13.37
CA GLN A 147 0.64 4.24 12.16
C GLN A 147 1.66 5.22 11.53
N GLN A 148 1.49 6.52 11.74
CA GLN A 148 2.39 7.56 11.24
C GLN A 148 3.56 7.87 12.20
N ASP A 149 3.61 7.24 13.37
CA ASP A 149 4.73 7.40 14.32
C ASP A 149 5.85 6.43 13.98
N THR A 150 6.89 6.95 13.34
CA THR A 150 8.03 6.14 12.90
C THR A 150 8.83 5.52 14.04
N ALA A 151 8.85 6.14 15.24
CA ALA A 151 9.52 5.56 16.42
C ALA A 151 8.74 4.35 16.94
N PHE A 152 7.40 4.45 16.95
CA PHE A 152 6.54 3.32 17.27
C PHE A 152 6.68 2.20 16.23
N LEU A 153 6.63 2.53 14.94
CA LEU A 153 6.83 1.54 13.88
C LEU A 153 8.19 0.85 13.98
N GLN A 154 9.24 1.60 14.31
CA GLN A 154 10.57 1.00 14.53
C GLN A 154 10.54 0.01 15.70
N SER A 155 9.87 0.33 16.79
CA SER A 155 9.76 -0.62 17.93
C SER A 155 9.04 -1.91 17.55
N VAL A 156 8.05 -1.83 16.67
CA VAL A 156 7.35 -3.01 16.12
C VAL A 156 8.26 -3.82 15.19
N LEU A 157 9.08 -3.14 14.37
CA LEU A 157 10.08 -3.80 13.52
C LEU A 157 11.19 -4.47 14.36
N ASP A 158 11.65 -3.85 15.43
CA ASP A 158 12.68 -4.40 16.32
C ASP A 158 12.16 -5.67 17.02
N GLU A 159 10.86 -5.74 17.33
CA GLU A 159 10.25 -6.88 18.00
C GLU A 159 9.88 -8.02 17.03
N PHE A 160 9.37 -7.72 15.86
CA PHE A 160 8.74 -8.71 14.97
C PHE A 160 9.24 -8.73 13.53
N GLY A 161 9.85 -7.66 13.05
CA GLY A 161 10.17 -7.50 11.63
C GLY A 161 11.42 -8.28 11.16
N PRO A 162 11.74 -8.23 9.87
CA PRO A 162 10.92 -7.68 8.81
C PRO A 162 9.67 -8.54 8.52
N PHE A 163 8.68 -7.95 7.85
CA PHE A 163 7.41 -8.60 7.51
C PHE A 163 7.37 -9.06 6.06
N ASP A 164 6.87 -10.27 5.80
CA ASP A 164 6.62 -10.76 4.43
C ASP A 164 5.40 -10.09 3.80
N VAL A 165 4.41 -9.76 4.64
CA VAL A 165 3.16 -9.11 4.23
C VAL A 165 2.89 -7.92 5.14
N ILE A 166 2.58 -6.76 4.56
CA ILE A 166 2.06 -5.60 5.28
C ILE A 166 0.72 -5.21 4.65
N LEU A 167 -0.30 -5.07 5.49
CA LEU A 167 -1.63 -4.62 5.10
C LEU A 167 -1.97 -3.33 5.84
N ASP A 168 -2.20 -2.24 5.11
CA ASP A 168 -2.64 -0.96 5.66
C ASP A 168 -4.15 -0.80 5.47
N ASP A 169 -4.89 -1.09 6.52
CA ASP A 169 -6.32 -0.88 6.72
C ASP A 169 -6.55 0.01 7.95
N GLY A 170 -5.72 1.04 8.10
CA GLY A 170 -5.64 1.84 9.31
C GLY A 170 -6.60 3.03 9.34
N SER A 171 -6.05 4.23 9.44
CA SER A 171 -6.84 5.46 9.58
C SER A 171 -7.48 5.96 8.30
N HIS A 172 -7.07 5.48 7.16
CA HIS A 172 -7.42 5.93 5.80
C HIS A 172 -7.13 7.41 5.51
N MET A 173 -6.47 8.11 6.44
CA MET A 173 -5.99 9.48 6.22
C MET A 173 -4.87 9.47 5.20
N THR A 174 -4.97 10.31 4.18
CA THR A 174 -4.00 10.29 3.06
C THR A 174 -2.56 10.47 3.54
N SER A 175 -2.31 11.41 4.46
CA SER A 175 -0.95 11.64 4.98
C SER A 175 -0.42 10.43 5.73
N HIS A 176 -1.26 9.76 6.53
CA HIS A 176 -0.86 8.58 7.30
C HIS A 176 -0.51 7.41 6.38
N MET A 177 -1.37 7.10 5.38
CA MET A 177 -1.09 6.04 4.39
C MET A 177 0.25 6.27 3.68
N VAL A 178 0.51 7.51 3.24
CA VAL A 178 1.75 7.87 2.54
C VAL A 178 2.96 7.78 3.46
N ASP A 179 2.88 8.30 4.68
CA ASP A 179 4.01 8.32 5.62
C ASP A 179 4.33 6.92 6.13
N THR A 180 3.30 6.10 6.39
CA THR A 180 3.45 4.70 6.77
C THR A 180 4.12 3.89 5.64
N PHE A 181 3.65 4.04 4.40
CA PHE A 181 4.25 3.38 3.24
C PHE A 181 5.71 3.79 3.05
N ARG A 182 6.01 5.10 3.10
CA ARG A 182 7.39 5.62 2.96
C ARG A 182 8.34 5.03 3.98
N TYR A 183 7.85 4.76 5.18
CA TYR A 183 8.67 4.18 6.23
C TYR A 183 8.77 2.67 6.13
N LEU A 184 7.63 1.96 6.05
CA LEU A 184 7.60 0.50 6.15
C LEU A 184 8.03 -0.20 4.85
N PHE A 185 7.75 0.37 3.67
CA PHE A 185 8.09 -0.31 2.42
C PHE A 185 9.61 -0.54 2.26
N PRO A 186 10.49 0.46 2.48
CA PRO A 186 11.93 0.23 2.40
C PRO A 186 12.53 -0.46 3.63
N ASN A 187 12.00 -0.22 4.83
CA ASN A 187 12.64 -0.63 6.10
C ASN A 187 11.99 -1.85 6.75
N GLY A 188 10.69 -2.04 6.58
CA GLY A 188 9.90 -3.05 7.30
C GLY A 188 9.42 -4.21 6.44
N LEU A 189 9.28 -4.03 5.13
CA LEU A 189 8.87 -5.09 4.22
C LEU A 189 10.09 -5.95 3.86
N ALA A 190 9.96 -7.27 3.92
CA ALA A 190 10.99 -8.20 3.49
C ALA A 190 11.22 -8.18 1.97
N SER A 191 12.39 -8.61 1.51
CA SER A 191 12.64 -8.88 0.09
C SER A 191 11.66 -9.94 -0.43
N GLY A 192 11.06 -9.71 -1.59
CA GLY A 192 9.99 -10.57 -2.13
C GLY A 192 8.64 -10.42 -1.42
N GLY A 193 8.53 -9.50 -0.48
CA GLY A 193 7.29 -9.25 0.28
C GLY A 193 6.26 -8.42 -0.48
N VAL A 194 5.06 -8.32 0.10
CA VAL A 194 3.93 -7.59 -0.46
C VAL A 194 3.38 -6.56 0.54
N TYR A 195 3.11 -5.36 0.05
CA TYR A 195 2.44 -4.28 0.79
C TYR A 195 1.10 -3.99 0.15
N ILE A 196 0.02 -4.09 0.92
CA ILE A 196 -1.36 -3.87 0.46
C ILE A 196 -1.89 -2.64 1.18
N VAL A 197 -2.57 -1.75 0.44
CA VAL A 197 -3.24 -0.57 0.99
C VAL A 197 -4.70 -0.61 0.60
N GLU A 198 -5.58 -0.59 1.60
CA GLU A 198 -7.02 -0.62 1.43
C GLU A 198 -7.63 0.79 1.47
N ASP A 199 -8.89 0.87 1.04
CA ASP A 199 -9.75 2.05 1.17
C ASP A 199 -9.15 3.36 0.64
N ILE A 200 -8.28 3.26 -0.39
CA ILE A 200 -7.66 4.43 -1.01
C ILE A 200 -8.70 5.38 -1.64
N GLY A 201 -9.92 4.89 -1.94
CA GLY A 201 -11.05 5.70 -2.38
C GLY A 201 -11.52 6.73 -1.36
N THR A 202 -11.29 6.49 -0.06
CA THR A 202 -11.62 7.43 1.02
C THR A 202 -10.88 8.75 0.88
N ASN A 203 -9.70 8.77 0.26
CA ASN A 203 -8.91 9.97 0.02
C ASN A 203 -9.64 11.03 -0.82
N TYR A 204 -10.71 10.65 -1.54
CA TYR A 204 -11.59 11.58 -2.25
C TYR A 204 -12.71 12.15 -1.37
N GLN A 205 -12.84 11.69 -0.12
CA GLN A 205 -13.88 12.07 0.82
C GLN A 205 -13.35 12.99 1.93
N LYS A 206 -14.11 14.01 2.32
CA LYS A 206 -13.66 15.04 3.25
C LYS A 206 -13.12 14.55 4.59
N PRO A 207 -13.70 13.57 5.29
CA PRO A 207 -13.20 13.17 6.60
C PRO A 207 -11.75 12.65 6.58
N TRP A 208 -11.35 11.97 5.51
CA TRP A 208 -10.04 11.32 5.40
C TRP A 208 -9.03 12.09 4.56
N ARG A 209 -9.49 13.16 3.88
CA ARG A 209 -8.65 13.96 3.01
C ARG A 209 -7.97 15.08 3.77
N ASP A 210 -6.79 14.83 4.27
CA ASP A 210 -5.95 15.77 5.02
C ASP A 210 -4.73 16.28 4.21
N SER A 211 -4.53 15.77 2.99
CA SER A 211 -3.42 16.11 2.11
C SER A 211 -3.92 16.62 0.74
N PRO A 212 -3.21 17.52 0.08
CA PRO A 212 -3.49 17.90 -1.30
C PRO A 212 -3.19 16.78 -2.32
N MET A 213 -2.39 15.79 -1.94
CA MET A 213 -2.06 14.60 -2.72
C MET A 213 -2.87 13.43 -2.21
N THR A 214 -3.51 12.67 -3.09
CA THR A 214 -4.13 11.39 -2.75
C THR A 214 -3.09 10.27 -2.77
N PHE A 215 -3.40 9.11 -2.18
CA PHE A 215 -2.56 7.93 -2.31
C PHE A 215 -2.46 7.44 -3.76
N VAL A 216 -3.51 7.66 -4.56
CA VAL A 216 -3.50 7.42 -6.01
C VAL A 216 -2.45 8.27 -6.71
N GLU A 217 -2.37 9.58 -6.42
CA GLU A 217 -1.33 10.45 -6.99
C GLU A 217 0.08 10.03 -6.52
N PHE A 218 0.22 9.64 -5.27
CA PHE A 218 1.47 9.09 -4.74
C PHE A 218 1.88 7.83 -5.49
N THR A 219 0.95 6.90 -5.74
CA THR A 219 1.20 5.67 -6.51
C THR A 219 1.62 5.97 -7.94
N LYS A 220 1.03 6.96 -8.62
CA LYS A 220 1.48 7.39 -9.95
C LYS A 220 2.94 7.82 -9.94
N TRP A 221 3.39 8.55 -8.93
CA TRP A 221 4.80 8.90 -8.80
C TRP A 221 5.71 7.70 -8.57
N ILE A 222 5.23 6.69 -7.84
CA ILE A 222 5.96 5.42 -7.71
C ILE A 222 6.10 4.73 -9.07
N ILE A 223 5.01 4.68 -9.86
CA ILE A 223 5.02 4.09 -11.20
C ILE A 223 5.98 4.85 -12.12
N ASP A 224 5.98 6.19 -12.08
CA ASP A 224 6.94 7.02 -12.81
C ASP A 224 8.38 6.73 -12.36
N ALA A 225 8.60 6.59 -11.04
CA ALA A 225 9.91 6.26 -10.48
C ALA A 225 10.40 4.88 -10.92
N MET A 226 9.52 3.90 -11.16
CA MET A 226 9.89 2.60 -11.73
C MET A 226 10.55 2.74 -13.12
N GLN A 227 10.23 3.82 -13.84
CA GLN A 227 10.77 4.15 -15.17
C GLN A 227 11.89 5.19 -15.12
N ALA A 228 12.41 5.54 -13.94
CA ALA A 228 13.39 6.63 -13.77
C ALA A 228 14.63 6.49 -14.66
N ARG A 229 15.05 5.24 -14.97
CA ARG A 229 16.16 4.96 -15.89
C ARG A 229 15.93 5.47 -17.32
N CYS A 230 14.65 5.60 -17.74
CA CYS A 230 14.25 6.05 -19.07
C CYS A 230 13.94 7.54 -19.13
N GLN A 231 14.02 8.26 -18.00
CA GLN A 231 13.68 9.68 -17.90
C GLN A 231 14.93 10.57 -18.07
N GLY A 232 14.72 11.77 -18.59
CA GLY A 232 15.80 12.72 -18.83
C GLY A 232 16.83 12.21 -19.83
N ASP A 233 18.10 12.51 -19.58
CA ASP A 233 19.20 12.07 -20.43
C ASP A 233 19.70 10.65 -20.14
N ASN A 234 19.13 9.97 -19.13
CA ASN A 234 19.54 8.62 -18.74
C ASN A 234 19.37 7.61 -19.87
N TRP A 235 18.35 7.77 -20.73
CA TRP A 235 18.12 6.86 -21.86
C TRP A 235 19.26 6.84 -22.87
N ARG A 236 20.05 7.92 -22.99
CA ARG A 236 21.23 7.99 -23.86
C ARG A 236 22.38 7.15 -23.34
N GLN A 237 22.36 6.85 -22.06
CA GLN A 237 23.36 6.03 -21.37
C GLN A 237 23.00 4.54 -21.38
N LEU A 238 21.74 4.22 -21.69
CA LEU A 238 21.30 2.84 -21.83
C LEU A 238 21.80 2.29 -23.14
N ASP A 239 22.50 1.17 -23.09
CA ASP A 239 22.80 0.38 -24.27
C ASP A 239 21.47 -0.15 -24.86
N LEU A 240 21.06 0.43 -25.98
CA LEU A 240 19.86 0.00 -26.71
C LEU A 240 20.08 -1.29 -27.50
N GLY A 241 21.14 -2.03 -27.23
CA GLY A 241 21.39 -3.36 -27.79
C GLY A 241 22.09 -3.35 -29.13
N TYR A 242 22.51 -2.19 -29.63
CA TYR A 242 23.20 -2.10 -30.94
C TYR A 242 24.72 -2.15 -30.83
N GLN A 243 25.29 -1.82 -29.67
CA GLN A 243 26.72 -1.99 -29.40
C GLN A 243 26.90 -2.15 -27.88
N SER A 244 27.63 -3.17 -27.46
CA SER A 244 28.06 -3.30 -26.07
C SER A 244 28.98 -2.11 -25.76
N ASN A 245 28.42 -1.08 -25.11
CA ASN A 245 29.23 0.00 -24.57
C ASN A 245 29.94 -0.55 -23.32
N PRO A 246 31.28 -0.79 -23.36
CA PRO A 246 32.01 -1.29 -22.20
C PRO A 246 32.06 -0.25 -21.06
N HIS A 247 31.63 0.98 -21.31
CA HIS A 247 31.50 2.04 -20.35
C HIS A 247 30.02 2.20 -19.92
N LEU A 248 29.49 1.20 -19.18
CA LEU A 248 28.27 1.40 -18.40
C LEU A 248 28.47 2.65 -17.54
N GLN A 249 27.81 3.73 -17.92
CA GLN A 249 27.88 4.97 -17.15
C GLN A 249 27.02 4.79 -15.91
N ASP A 250 27.56 5.12 -14.75
CA ASP A 250 26.82 5.18 -13.50
C ASP A 250 25.73 6.26 -13.60
N PHE A 251 24.50 5.88 -13.37
CA PHE A 251 23.39 6.83 -13.23
C PHE A 251 22.64 6.58 -11.92
N THR A 252 22.11 7.67 -11.36
CA THR A 252 21.36 7.62 -10.12
C THR A 252 19.86 7.53 -10.38
N VAL A 253 19.18 6.65 -9.64
CA VAL A 253 17.72 6.54 -9.63
C VAL A 253 17.21 6.60 -8.19
N PRO A 254 15.95 6.97 -7.95
CA PRO A 254 15.36 6.86 -6.62
C PRO A 254 15.47 5.43 -6.08
N LEU A 255 15.67 5.27 -4.77
CA LEU A 255 15.76 3.94 -4.15
C LEU A 255 14.55 3.06 -4.50
N VAL A 256 13.35 3.61 -4.53
CA VAL A 256 12.11 2.91 -4.86
C VAL A 256 12.15 2.23 -6.23
N THR A 257 12.86 2.79 -7.21
CA THR A 257 13.08 2.19 -8.53
C THR A 257 13.74 0.80 -8.45
N THR A 258 14.62 0.62 -7.47
CA THR A 258 15.34 -0.64 -7.25
C THR A 258 14.60 -1.62 -6.36
N LEU A 259 13.61 -1.16 -5.61
CA LEU A 259 12.87 -1.97 -4.64
C LEU A 259 11.54 -2.50 -5.18
N ILE A 260 10.82 -1.72 -5.99
CA ILE A 260 9.51 -2.12 -6.51
C ILE A 260 9.65 -3.02 -7.74
N GLU A 261 9.05 -4.19 -7.67
CA GLU A 261 8.94 -5.12 -8.80
C GLU A 261 7.67 -4.87 -9.61
N LYS A 262 6.54 -4.79 -8.94
CA LYS A 262 5.22 -4.70 -9.55
C LYS A 262 4.28 -3.86 -8.68
N VAL A 263 3.37 -3.15 -9.33
CA VAL A 263 2.22 -2.47 -8.69
C VAL A 263 0.95 -3.00 -9.33
N GLU A 264 0.00 -3.45 -8.54
CA GLU A 264 -1.35 -3.78 -8.95
C GLU A 264 -2.32 -2.76 -8.35
N PHE A 265 -3.27 -2.33 -9.14
CA PHE A 265 -4.21 -1.31 -8.74
C PHE A 265 -5.64 -1.75 -9.09
N TYR A 266 -6.47 -1.85 -8.08
CA TYR A 266 -7.86 -2.25 -8.16
C TYR A 266 -8.77 -1.11 -7.70
N ASP A 267 -10.08 -1.31 -7.69
CA ASP A 267 -10.99 -0.34 -7.10
C ASP A 267 -10.76 -0.28 -5.57
N SER A 268 -10.33 0.89 -5.09
CA SER A 268 -10.03 1.19 -3.69
C SER A 268 -8.92 0.38 -2.99
N ILE A 269 -8.20 -0.48 -3.68
CA ILE A 269 -7.09 -1.27 -3.12
C ILE A 269 -5.89 -1.29 -4.07
N ALA A 270 -4.69 -1.15 -3.51
CA ALA A 270 -3.43 -1.24 -4.26
C ALA A 270 -2.47 -2.23 -3.62
N VAL A 271 -1.74 -2.98 -4.45
CA VAL A 271 -0.77 -3.98 -4.02
C VAL A 271 0.59 -3.65 -4.62
N PHE A 272 1.61 -3.60 -3.75
CA PHE A 272 2.98 -3.29 -4.11
C PHE A 272 3.87 -4.49 -3.79
N HIS A 273 4.52 -5.03 -4.80
CA HIS A 273 5.44 -6.14 -4.64
C HIS A 273 6.88 -5.62 -4.55
N ARG A 274 7.57 -6.02 -3.50
CA ARG A 274 8.98 -5.73 -3.35
C ARG A 274 9.80 -6.80 -4.07
N ALA A 275 10.78 -6.38 -4.84
CA ALA A 275 11.69 -7.29 -5.53
C ALA A 275 12.51 -8.14 -4.55
N GLU A 276 12.88 -9.34 -4.99
CA GLU A 276 13.89 -10.15 -4.31
C GLU A 276 15.27 -9.49 -4.48
N GLY A 277 15.73 -8.79 -3.47
CA GLY A 277 16.93 -7.98 -3.55
C GLY A 277 16.70 -6.64 -4.26
N ARG A 278 17.77 -6.00 -4.71
CA ARG A 278 17.70 -4.78 -5.53
C ARG A 278 17.60 -5.16 -6.99
N ARG A 279 16.62 -4.60 -7.68
CA ARG A 279 16.50 -4.78 -9.14
C ARG A 279 17.73 -4.20 -9.84
N GLU A 280 18.26 -4.97 -10.78
CA GLU A 280 19.27 -4.51 -11.71
C GLU A 280 18.64 -3.78 -12.91
N VAL A 281 19.46 -3.08 -13.68
CA VAL A 281 19.04 -2.49 -14.95
C VAL A 281 18.66 -3.60 -15.91
N PRO A 282 17.41 -3.63 -16.43
CA PRO A 282 17.03 -4.66 -17.41
C PRO A 282 17.90 -4.62 -18.65
N ARG A 283 18.30 -5.79 -19.12
CA ARG A 283 19.08 -5.97 -20.35
C ARG A 283 18.19 -6.50 -21.47
N THR A 284 18.38 -5.99 -22.67
CA THR A 284 17.74 -6.55 -23.87
C THR A 284 18.70 -7.51 -24.52
N ILE A 285 18.22 -8.72 -24.81
CA ILE A 285 19.02 -9.77 -25.48
C ILE A 285 18.33 -10.07 -26.80
N TYR A 286 19.06 -9.93 -27.91
CA TYR A 286 18.65 -10.41 -29.23
C TYR A 286 19.18 -11.84 -29.42
N ARG A 287 18.31 -12.76 -29.83
CA ARG A 287 18.64 -14.14 -30.19
C ARG A 287 18.31 -14.38 -31.63
#